data_176577f10e4cc567abf50680664a2809
#
_entry.id   176577f10e4cc567abf50680664a2809
#
_cell.length_a   1.000
_cell.length_b   1.000
_cell.length_c   1.000
_cell.angle_alpha   90.00
_cell.angle_beta   90.00
_cell.angle_gamma   90.00
#
_symmetry.space_group_name_H-M   'P 1'
#
loop_
_entity.id
_entity.type
_entity.pdbx_description
1 polymer ?
#
loop_
_entity_poly.entity_id
_entity_poly.type
_entity_poly.pdbx_seq_one_letter_code
_entity_poly.pdbx_strand_id
1 'polypeptide(L)'
;MKKIKLSSQSKLSGQGLVIIVILLGVIGAGLWYLYSNKATTNREARAFAQDAVQKLAVDHDLKYLSDHLGPQAKLDNPPSQQQYIIQRFAQFGVPAQPIQIDENITWESYFFEPRGYFTAHLNYPAQGATLQIATSHPVSRWQIDNITFTTQPTR
;
A
#
# COMPACT_ATOMS: atom_id res chain seq x y z
N MET A 1 -52.33 -8.44 -47.14
CA MET A 1 -51.56 -8.98 -46.00
C MET A 1 -50.10 -9.21 -46.42
N LYS A 2 -49.18 -8.33 -46.03
CA LYS A 2 -47.75 -8.43 -46.37
C LYS A 2 -47.04 -9.21 -45.23
N LYS A 3 -46.55 -10.41 -45.51
CA LYS A 3 -45.74 -11.22 -44.58
C LYS A 3 -44.34 -10.58 -44.48
N ILE A 4 -44.04 -10.05 -43.33
CA ILE A 4 -42.67 -9.59 -43.00
C ILE A 4 -41.86 -10.87 -42.69
N LYS A 5 -40.95 -11.21 -43.60
CA LYS A 5 -39.94 -12.25 -43.39
C LYS A 5 -38.81 -11.68 -42.48
N LEU A 6 -38.86 -11.94 -41.18
CA LEU A 6 -37.68 -11.80 -40.32
C LEU A 6 -36.79 -13.02 -40.55
N SER A 7 -35.82 -12.89 -41.40
CA SER A 7 -34.74 -13.86 -41.58
C SER A 7 -33.44 -13.10 -41.65
N SER A 8 -32.89 -12.80 -40.51
CA SER A 8 -31.49 -12.44 -40.40
C SER A 8 -30.88 -13.27 -39.27
N GLN A 9 -30.77 -14.59 -39.51
CA GLN A 9 -29.75 -15.36 -38.79
C GLN A 9 -28.40 -15.02 -39.44
N SER A 10 -27.70 -14.05 -38.85
CA SER A 10 -26.28 -13.87 -39.15
C SER A 10 -25.55 -15.13 -38.64
N LYS A 11 -25.26 -16.05 -39.60
CA LYS A 11 -24.29 -17.11 -39.38
C LYS A 11 -22.98 -16.40 -39.03
N LEU A 12 -22.61 -16.39 -37.75
CA LEU A 12 -21.24 -16.06 -37.37
C LEU A 12 -20.35 -17.03 -38.15
N SER A 13 -19.62 -16.53 -39.14
CA SER A 13 -18.65 -17.34 -39.87
C SER A 13 -17.66 -17.88 -38.84
N GLY A 14 -17.16 -19.10 -39.02
CA GLY A 14 -16.22 -19.72 -38.06
C GLY A 14 -15.03 -18.84 -37.72
N GLN A 15 -14.64 -17.94 -38.63
CA GLN A 15 -13.62 -16.91 -38.41
C GLN A 15 -14.02 -15.87 -37.33
N GLY A 16 -15.29 -15.43 -37.30
CA GLY A 16 -15.78 -14.51 -36.28
C GLY A 16 -15.77 -15.13 -34.88
N LEU A 17 -16.11 -16.41 -34.77
CA LEU A 17 -16.09 -17.13 -33.47
C LEU A 17 -14.64 -17.26 -32.96
N VAL A 18 -13.69 -17.58 -33.82
CA VAL A 18 -12.26 -17.68 -33.45
C VAL A 18 -11.73 -16.34 -32.93
N ILE A 19 -12.07 -15.24 -33.60
CA ILE A 19 -11.65 -13.90 -33.17
C ILE A 19 -12.23 -13.58 -31.77
N ILE A 20 -13.49 -13.88 -31.53
CA ILE A 20 -14.13 -13.66 -30.22
C ILE A 20 -13.43 -14.47 -29.12
N VAL A 21 -13.11 -15.73 -29.38
CA VAL A 21 -12.42 -16.60 -28.40
C VAL A 21 -11.02 -16.06 -28.06
N ILE A 22 -10.27 -15.62 -29.08
CA ILE A 22 -8.96 -15.01 -28.89
C ILE A 22 -9.07 -13.73 -28.05
N LEU A 23 -10.04 -12.88 -28.38
CA LEU A 23 -10.27 -11.61 -27.68
C LEU A 23 -10.64 -11.83 -26.20
N LEU A 24 -11.50 -12.79 -25.94
CA LEU A 24 -11.85 -13.19 -24.56
C LEU A 24 -10.63 -13.77 -23.80
N GLY A 25 -9.79 -14.53 -24.48
CA GLY A 25 -8.53 -15.05 -23.91
C GLY A 25 -7.56 -13.93 -23.52
N VAL A 26 -7.38 -12.94 -24.39
CA VAL A 26 -6.50 -11.78 -24.14
C VAL A 26 -7.05 -10.93 -22.99
N ILE A 27 -8.35 -10.67 -22.96
CA ILE A 27 -9.00 -9.91 -21.87
C ILE A 27 -8.85 -10.68 -20.55
N GLY A 28 -9.13 -12.00 -20.54
CA GLY A 28 -8.98 -12.85 -19.36
C GLY A 28 -7.56 -12.86 -18.82
N ALA A 29 -6.55 -13.01 -19.70
CA ALA A 29 -5.15 -12.96 -19.31
C ALA A 29 -4.74 -11.58 -18.77
N GLY A 30 -5.21 -10.50 -19.39
CA GLY A 30 -4.96 -9.14 -18.93
C GLY A 30 -5.56 -8.88 -17.54
N LEU A 31 -6.81 -9.26 -17.30
CA LEU A 31 -7.46 -9.12 -16.00
C LEU A 31 -6.76 -9.97 -14.92
N TRP A 32 -6.36 -11.19 -15.26
CA TRP A 32 -5.59 -12.05 -14.37
C TRP A 32 -4.26 -11.42 -13.98
N TYR A 33 -3.52 -10.87 -14.94
CA TYR A 33 -2.26 -10.17 -14.71
C TYR A 33 -2.44 -8.98 -13.76
N LEU A 34 -3.45 -8.13 -14.01
CA LEU A 34 -3.74 -6.96 -13.18
C LEU A 34 -4.14 -7.35 -11.74
N TYR A 35 -4.95 -8.39 -11.60
CA TYR A 35 -5.35 -8.89 -10.29
C TYR A 35 -4.15 -9.47 -9.51
N SER A 36 -3.33 -10.27 -10.17
CA SER A 36 -2.12 -10.86 -9.59
C SER A 36 -1.13 -9.77 -9.16
N ASN A 37 -0.92 -8.77 -10.00
CA ASN A 37 -0.06 -7.64 -9.68
C ASN A 37 -0.55 -6.86 -8.45
N LYS A 38 -1.86 -6.62 -8.37
CA LYS A 38 -2.47 -5.98 -7.20
C LYS A 38 -2.24 -6.76 -5.91
N ALA A 39 -2.41 -8.07 -5.94
CA ALA A 39 -2.18 -8.93 -4.78
C ALA A 39 -0.71 -8.91 -4.33
N THR A 40 0.24 -8.92 -5.28
CA THR A 40 1.67 -8.82 -5.00
C THR A 40 2.02 -7.47 -4.37
N THR A 41 1.55 -6.38 -4.97
CA THR A 41 1.79 -5.02 -4.47
C THR A 41 1.23 -4.80 -3.07
N ASN A 42 0.04 -5.37 -2.76
CA ASN A 42 -0.50 -5.31 -1.40
C ASN A 42 0.38 -6.07 -0.38
N ARG A 43 0.98 -7.20 -0.77
CA ARG A 43 1.92 -7.92 0.10
C ARG A 43 3.20 -7.11 0.33
N GLU A 44 3.71 -6.48 -0.71
CA GLU A 44 4.89 -5.61 -0.63
C GLU A 44 4.62 -4.39 0.27
N ALA A 45 3.45 -3.78 0.17
CA ALA A 45 3.03 -2.69 1.04
C ALA A 45 3.05 -3.08 2.52
N ARG A 46 2.50 -4.28 2.84
CA ARG A 46 2.52 -4.83 4.19
C ARG A 46 3.93 -5.10 4.69
N ALA A 47 4.74 -5.75 3.85
CA ALA A 47 6.13 -6.05 4.20
C ALA A 47 6.92 -4.76 4.45
N PHE A 48 6.73 -3.74 3.60
CA PHE A 48 7.34 -2.44 3.78
C PHE A 48 6.91 -1.76 5.08
N ALA A 49 5.60 -1.79 5.41
CA ALA A 49 5.10 -1.21 6.64
C ALA A 49 5.63 -1.92 7.89
N GLN A 50 5.70 -3.26 7.87
CA GLN A 50 6.28 -4.05 8.96
C GLN A 50 7.76 -3.72 9.16
N ASP A 51 8.53 -3.67 8.07
CA ASP A 51 9.94 -3.29 8.10
C ASP A 51 10.11 -1.85 8.60
N ALA A 52 9.30 -0.90 8.12
CA ALA A 52 9.34 0.48 8.58
C ALA A 52 9.05 0.61 10.08
N VAL A 53 8.02 -0.07 10.58
CA VAL A 53 7.71 -0.07 12.02
C VAL A 53 8.86 -0.66 12.83
N GLN A 54 9.43 -1.78 12.39
CA GLN A 54 10.57 -2.41 13.04
C GLN A 54 11.78 -1.47 13.07
N LYS A 55 12.16 -0.91 11.92
CA LYS A 55 13.30 0.00 11.77
C LYS A 55 13.16 1.28 12.58
N LEU A 56 11.97 1.84 12.63
CA LEU A 56 11.75 3.13 13.29
C LEU A 56 11.50 2.97 14.79
N ALA A 57 10.58 2.06 15.19
CA ALA A 57 10.16 1.95 16.58
C ALA A 57 11.03 1.03 17.44
N VAL A 58 11.76 0.09 16.84
CA VAL A 58 12.62 -0.87 17.56
C VAL A 58 14.09 -0.57 17.37
N ASP A 59 14.54 -0.46 16.09
CA ASP A 59 15.95 -0.26 15.76
C ASP A 59 16.36 1.23 15.86
N HIS A 60 15.42 2.16 15.90
CA HIS A 60 15.63 3.62 15.93
C HIS A 60 16.53 4.12 14.78
N ASP A 61 16.33 3.57 13.58
CA ASP A 61 17.19 3.81 12.42
C ASP A 61 16.83 5.13 11.71
N LEU A 62 17.56 6.19 12.02
CA LEU A 62 17.42 7.50 11.37
C LEU A 62 17.72 7.45 9.87
N LYS A 63 18.70 6.62 9.47
CA LYS A 63 19.08 6.50 8.07
C LYS A 63 17.95 5.88 7.26
N TYR A 64 17.30 4.84 7.79
CA TYR A 64 16.13 4.23 7.17
C TYR A 64 15.03 5.27 6.94
N LEU A 65 14.70 6.07 7.95
CA LEU A 65 13.71 7.14 7.82
C LEU A 65 14.09 8.11 6.70
N SER A 66 15.30 8.63 6.73
CA SER A 66 15.79 9.60 5.72
C SER A 66 15.76 9.04 4.29
N ASP A 67 16.14 7.76 4.12
CA ASP A 67 16.21 7.11 2.81
C ASP A 67 14.81 6.82 2.21
N HIS A 68 13.83 6.55 3.08
CA HIS A 68 12.48 6.14 2.65
C HIS A 68 11.42 7.25 2.69
N LEU A 69 11.73 8.43 3.23
CA LEU A 69 10.82 9.58 3.11
C LEU A 69 10.66 9.98 1.65
N GLY A 70 9.41 10.20 1.23
CA GLY A 70 9.08 10.79 -0.06
C GLY A 70 9.53 12.24 -0.17
N PRO A 71 9.59 12.81 -1.40
CA PRO A 71 10.08 14.17 -1.62
C PRO A 71 9.35 15.23 -0.78
N GLN A 72 8.01 15.16 -0.73
CA GLN A 72 7.22 16.09 0.06
C GLN A 72 7.43 15.86 1.56
N ALA A 73 7.43 14.61 2.00
CA ALA A 73 7.67 14.27 3.41
C ALA A 73 9.05 14.71 3.91
N LYS A 74 10.07 14.78 3.04
CA LYS A 74 11.40 15.34 3.37
C LYS A 74 11.36 16.84 3.59
N LEU A 75 10.54 17.56 2.83
CA LEU A 75 10.35 19.00 3.03
C LEU A 75 9.62 19.28 4.35
N ASP A 76 8.59 18.48 4.65
CA ASP A 76 7.80 18.64 5.87
C ASP A 76 8.57 18.18 7.13
N ASN A 77 9.51 17.24 6.96
CA ASN A 77 10.36 16.71 8.02
C ASN A 77 11.85 16.93 7.70
N PRO A 78 12.38 18.12 7.94
CA PRO A 78 13.82 18.39 7.77
C PRO A 78 14.66 17.50 8.71
N PRO A 79 15.97 17.34 8.48
CA PRO A 79 16.84 16.44 9.24
C PRO A 79 16.73 16.59 10.77
N SER A 80 16.52 17.79 11.28
CA SER A 80 16.31 18.05 12.71
C SER A 80 15.01 17.42 13.22
N GLN A 81 13.95 17.49 12.43
CA GLN A 81 12.67 16.87 12.76
C GLN A 81 12.75 15.34 12.71
N GLN A 82 13.46 14.80 11.73
CA GLN A 82 13.69 13.36 11.64
C GLN A 82 14.46 12.85 12.87
N GLN A 83 15.49 13.55 13.29
CA GLN A 83 16.23 13.24 14.53
C GLN A 83 15.32 13.29 15.76
N TYR A 84 14.48 14.31 15.85
CA TYR A 84 13.53 14.45 16.95
C TYR A 84 12.54 13.27 17.00
N ILE A 85 12.01 12.83 15.87
CA ILE A 85 11.11 11.68 15.78
C ILE A 85 11.81 10.42 16.31
N ILE A 86 13.02 10.14 15.84
CA ILE A 86 13.77 8.95 16.26
C ILE A 86 14.17 9.03 17.75
N GLN A 87 14.57 10.19 18.24
CA GLN A 87 14.83 10.38 19.67
C GLN A 87 13.60 10.15 20.53
N ARG A 88 12.41 10.56 20.05
CA ARG A 88 11.16 10.26 20.74
C ARG A 88 10.94 8.75 20.87
N PHE A 89 11.14 7.97 19.81
CA PHE A 89 11.06 6.50 19.90
C PHE A 89 12.07 5.94 20.90
N ALA A 90 13.31 6.37 20.84
CA ALA A 90 14.37 5.91 21.74
C ALA A 90 14.08 6.21 23.22
N GLN A 91 13.41 7.33 23.52
CA GLN A 91 13.01 7.67 24.90
C GLN A 91 12.00 6.69 25.51
N PHE A 92 11.13 6.09 24.68
CA PHE A 92 10.14 5.12 25.13
C PHE A 92 10.72 3.70 25.25
N GLY A 93 11.88 3.46 24.65
CA GLY A 93 12.55 2.15 24.63
C GLY A 93 12.00 1.25 23.53
N VAL A 94 12.03 -0.05 23.75
CA VAL A 94 11.59 -1.07 22.80
C VAL A 94 10.14 -1.49 23.12
N PRO A 95 9.21 -1.43 22.16
CA PRO A 95 7.84 -1.86 22.39
C PRO A 95 7.75 -3.39 22.51
N ALA A 96 6.74 -3.87 23.23
CA ALA A 96 6.47 -5.30 23.35
C ALA A 96 6.13 -5.92 21.99
N GLN A 97 6.64 -7.12 21.75
CA GLN A 97 6.38 -7.90 20.54
C GLN A 97 5.29 -8.97 20.81
N PRO A 98 4.46 -9.34 19.83
CA PRO A 98 4.41 -8.79 18.46
C PRO A 98 3.69 -7.43 18.38
N ILE A 99 4.13 -6.55 17.49
CA ILE A 99 3.47 -5.27 17.24
C ILE A 99 2.25 -5.53 16.33
N GLN A 100 1.08 -5.09 16.77
CA GLN A 100 -0.14 -5.13 15.96
C GLN A 100 -0.14 -3.95 14.98
N ILE A 101 -0.37 -4.25 13.69
CA ILE A 101 -0.43 -3.25 12.63
C ILE A 101 -1.76 -3.40 11.91
N ASP A 102 -2.61 -2.38 12.05
CA ASP A 102 -3.83 -2.24 11.27
C ASP A 102 -3.49 -1.61 9.92
N GLU A 103 -4.09 -2.12 8.87
CA GLU A 103 -3.79 -1.72 7.51
C GLU A 103 -5.02 -1.26 6.75
N ASN A 104 -4.87 -0.24 5.93
CA ASN A 104 -5.83 0.17 4.94
C ASN A 104 -5.09 0.51 3.64
N ILE A 105 -5.18 -0.36 2.63
CA ILE A 105 -4.53 -0.15 1.33
C ILE A 105 -5.59 0.27 0.32
N THR A 106 -5.44 1.47 -0.20
CA THR A 106 -6.32 2.07 -1.22
C THR A 106 -5.56 2.21 -2.53
N TRP A 107 -6.32 2.37 -3.62
CA TRP A 107 -5.79 2.53 -4.96
C TRP A 107 -6.43 3.77 -5.58
N GLU A 108 -5.64 4.76 -5.98
CA GLU A 108 -6.15 5.99 -6.60
C GLU A 108 -6.82 5.69 -7.94
N SER A 109 -6.20 4.84 -8.73
CA SER A 109 -6.81 4.20 -9.88
C SER A 109 -6.95 2.71 -9.59
N TYR A 110 -7.96 2.04 -10.13
CA TYR A 110 -8.33 0.66 -9.76
C TYR A 110 -7.14 -0.34 -9.75
N PHE A 111 -6.10 -0.08 -10.56
CA PHE A 111 -4.93 -0.95 -10.68
C PHE A 111 -3.59 -0.25 -10.46
N PHE A 112 -3.57 1.08 -10.29
CA PHE A 112 -2.36 1.88 -10.26
C PHE A 112 -2.33 2.79 -9.04
N GLU A 113 -1.14 3.21 -8.65
CA GLU A 113 -0.90 4.15 -7.55
C GLU A 113 -1.47 3.68 -6.22
N PRO A 114 -0.93 2.57 -5.68
CA PRO A 114 -1.34 2.09 -4.37
C PRO A 114 -0.87 3.05 -3.28
N ARG A 115 -1.77 3.29 -2.32
CA ARG A 115 -1.47 4.03 -1.08
C ARG A 115 -1.78 3.14 0.11
N GLY A 116 -0.85 3.05 1.04
CA GLY A 116 -1.02 2.32 2.28
C GLY A 116 -1.13 3.27 3.48
N TYR A 117 -2.10 3.02 4.33
CA TYR A 117 -2.24 3.67 5.63
C TYR A 117 -2.13 2.59 6.69
N PHE A 118 -1.07 2.68 7.48
CA PHE A 118 -0.76 1.68 8.49
C PHE A 118 -0.77 2.33 9.87
N THR A 119 -1.40 1.66 10.82
CA THR A 119 -1.46 2.08 12.21
C THR A 119 -0.87 0.99 13.07
N ALA A 120 0.33 1.23 13.61
CA ALA A 120 0.99 0.31 14.52
C ALA A 120 0.69 0.67 15.97
N HIS A 121 0.22 -0.32 16.74
CA HIS A 121 -0.04 -0.18 18.17
C HIS A 121 1.21 -0.61 18.95
N LEU A 122 1.89 0.36 19.53
CA LEU A 122 3.15 0.19 20.25
C LEU A 122 2.88 0.14 21.75
N ASN A 123 3.14 -1.01 22.37
CA ASN A 123 3.00 -1.18 23.81
C ASN A 123 4.38 -1.05 24.46
N TYR A 124 4.69 0.14 24.94
CA TYR A 124 5.90 0.39 25.72
C TYR A 124 5.66 0.07 27.20
N PRO A 125 6.73 -0.20 27.98
CA PRO A 125 6.60 -0.54 29.40
C PRO A 125 5.88 0.51 30.25
N ALA A 126 6.01 1.78 29.89
CA ALA A 126 5.42 2.90 30.64
C ALA A 126 4.05 3.32 30.11
N GLN A 127 3.79 3.16 28.81
CA GLN A 127 2.55 3.65 28.19
C GLN A 127 2.35 3.07 26.79
N GLY A 128 1.10 3.12 26.29
CA GLY A 128 0.79 2.82 24.90
C GLY A 128 1.11 4.00 23.99
N ALA A 129 1.42 3.70 22.74
CA ALA A 129 1.57 4.69 21.69
C ALA A 129 1.05 4.15 20.36
N THR A 130 0.77 5.05 19.43
CA THR A 130 0.33 4.72 18.09
C THR A 130 1.26 5.38 17.07
N LEU A 131 1.77 4.58 16.16
CA LEU A 131 2.55 5.05 15.02
C LEU A 131 1.72 4.90 13.75
N GLN A 132 1.40 6.01 13.12
CA GLN A 132 0.70 6.03 11.83
C GLN A 132 1.68 6.36 10.72
N ILE A 133 1.66 5.54 9.67
CA ILE A 133 2.53 5.69 8.51
C ILE A 133 1.64 5.70 7.27
N ALA A 134 1.70 6.77 6.48
CA ALA A 134 1.13 6.82 5.14
C ALA A 134 2.24 6.54 4.13
N THR A 135 1.97 5.65 3.18
CA THR A 135 2.95 5.20 2.19
C THR A 135 2.38 5.25 0.78
N SER A 136 3.23 5.43 -0.21
CA SER A 136 2.89 5.33 -1.62
C SER A 136 3.98 4.60 -2.40
N HIS A 137 3.64 4.19 -3.62
CA HIS A 137 4.57 3.51 -4.53
C HIS A 137 4.56 4.21 -5.90
N PRO A 138 5.19 5.40 -6.02
CA PRO A 138 5.01 6.24 -7.20
C PRO A 138 5.63 5.67 -8.48
N VAL A 139 6.78 4.99 -8.41
CA VAL A 139 7.47 4.47 -9.62
C VAL A 139 7.94 3.03 -9.41
N SER A 140 8.89 2.79 -8.51
CA SER A 140 9.55 1.49 -8.37
C SER A 140 9.84 1.08 -6.94
N ARG A 141 9.54 1.94 -5.97
CA ARG A 141 9.78 1.66 -4.55
C ARG A 141 8.72 2.28 -3.66
N TRP A 142 8.47 1.64 -2.54
CA TRP A 142 7.66 2.19 -1.47
C TRP A 142 8.39 3.35 -0.79
N GLN A 143 7.64 4.39 -0.46
CA GLN A 143 8.11 5.54 0.29
C GLN A 143 7.13 5.91 1.40
N ILE A 144 7.63 6.62 2.39
CA ILE A 144 6.84 7.17 3.49
C ILE A 144 6.43 8.60 3.11
N ASP A 145 5.13 8.82 2.97
CA ASP A 145 4.57 10.15 2.64
C ASP A 145 4.24 10.94 3.90
N ASN A 146 3.89 10.26 4.98
CA ASN A 146 3.65 10.88 6.27
C ASN A 146 3.94 9.91 7.42
N ILE A 147 4.37 10.47 8.55
CA ILE A 147 4.61 9.74 9.78
C ILE A 147 4.08 10.56 10.96
N THR A 148 3.25 9.92 11.79
CA THR A 148 2.68 10.53 12.99
C THR A 148 2.84 9.60 14.17
N PHE A 149 3.42 10.10 15.25
CA PHE A 149 3.58 9.36 16.50
C PHE A 149 2.77 10.03 17.60
N THR A 150 1.83 9.30 18.19
CA THR A 150 0.94 9.77 19.24
C THR A 150 1.03 8.85 20.46
N THR A 151 1.24 9.43 21.62
CA THR A 151 1.24 8.69 22.88
C THR A 151 -0.15 8.70 23.50
N GLN A 152 -0.57 7.57 24.07
CA GLN A 152 -1.80 7.50 24.83
C GLN A 152 -1.47 7.85 26.28
N PRO A 153 -2.26 8.78 26.91
CA PRO A 153 -2.06 9.06 28.33
C PRO A 153 -2.34 7.80 29.13
N THR A 154 -1.46 7.48 30.06
CA THR A 154 -1.68 6.44 31.09
C THR A 154 -2.94 6.80 31.88
N ARG A 155 -3.92 5.89 31.89
CA ARG A 155 -5.08 5.98 32.79
C ARG A 155 -4.68 5.54 34.19
#